data_c28fdd86277a337a7fd51355a9297cc0
#
_entry.id   c28fdd86277a337a7fd51355a9297cc0
#
_cell.length_a   1.000
_cell.length_b   1.000
_cell.length_c   1.000
_cell.angle_alpha   90.00
_cell.angle_beta   90.00
_cell.angle_gamma   90.00
#
_symmetry.space_group_name_H-M   'P 1'
#
loop_
_entity.id
_entity.type
_entity.pdbx_description
1 polymer ?
#
loop_
_entity_poly.entity_id
_entity_poly.type
_entity_poly.pdbx_seq_one_letter_code
_entity_poly.pdbx_strand_id
1 'polypeptide(L)'
;MLDYDALDLRTFEPGAVVRRGGEWHVLADPFRRPLTALRSLAGGLGTWRDRAAVLRLRQRARAGTLDELWARPQQTTRSLLDRERFSTDFATGFLEPWLGGIFLGRDLGTSSRMFDFVYRMMAEGDTAVPALGMGEIPRQLAAALPEGTIRLRTRVRAVVTDGVVLDDGTALAADVVVVATEGDVAATLVDIPPPPRPRAAMTVYFAAPTPPRRGRTLLLNGDGTGPINSLAVMSELSEHLAPSGRALISVGVVDAGDLDDADLPAAIRAQARGWFGAQVDAWETLRVDRIRWGQPDQRPEDLEPVAREVCVGPGRYVAGDHRETASLHGALSSGRRAARAILASEA
;
A
#
# COMPACT_ATOMS: atom_id res chain seq x y z
N MET A 1 -0.08 6.73 19.66
CA MET A 1 0.77 5.67 19.10
C MET A 1 1.83 6.27 18.19
N LEU A 2 1.44 7.00 17.12
CA LEU A 2 2.39 7.75 16.28
C LEU A 2 2.27 9.24 16.57
N ASP A 3 3.40 9.92 16.62
CA ASP A 3 3.52 11.37 16.64
C ASP A 3 3.66 11.87 15.19
N TYR A 4 2.57 12.40 14.65
CA TYR A 4 2.53 12.86 13.26
C TYR A 4 3.32 14.15 13.03
N ASP A 5 3.45 14.99 14.06
CA ASP A 5 4.25 16.22 13.96
C ASP A 5 5.73 15.88 13.85
N ALA A 6 6.21 14.92 14.64
CA ALA A 6 7.59 14.44 14.56
C ALA A 6 7.89 13.68 13.25
N LEU A 7 6.90 13.08 12.59
CA LEU A 7 7.06 12.43 11.30
C LEU A 7 7.17 13.43 10.13
N ASP A 8 6.76 14.69 10.33
CA ASP A 8 6.78 15.74 9.30
C ASP A 8 6.18 15.25 7.97
N LEU A 9 4.89 14.95 7.96
CA LEU A 9 4.22 14.31 6.85
C LEU A 9 4.16 15.21 5.60
N ARG A 10 4.66 14.69 4.48
CA ARG A 10 4.65 15.34 3.16
C ARG A 10 3.54 14.78 2.31
N THR A 11 2.58 15.62 1.94
CA THR A 11 1.35 15.20 1.26
C THR A 11 1.48 15.19 -0.25
N PHE A 12 0.88 14.20 -0.87
CA PHE A 12 0.59 14.21 -2.30
C PHE A 12 -0.49 15.24 -2.62
N GLU A 13 -0.47 15.77 -3.83
CA GLU A 13 -1.57 16.55 -4.35
C GLU A 13 -2.80 15.65 -4.55
N PRO A 14 -4.01 16.04 -4.08
CA PRO A 14 -5.21 15.24 -4.25
C PRO A 14 -5.56 15.03 -5.72
N GLY A 15 -5.55 13.77 -6.15
CA GLY A 15 -5.77 13.37 -7.52
C GLY A 15 -4.61 12.57 -8.11
N ALA A 16 -4.61 12.41 -9.42
CA ALA A 16 -3.56 11.73 -10.17
C ALA A 16 -3.39 12.33 -11.56
N VAL A 17 -2.27 12.04 -12.20
CA VAL A 17 -2.05 12.36 -13.61
C VAL A 17 -1.92 11.05 -14.38
N VAL A 18 -2.77 10.85 -15.34
CA VAL A 18 -2.87 9.60 -16.12
C VAL A 18 -2.23 9.77 -17.48
N ARG A 19 -1.35 8.86 -17.87
CA ARG A 19 -0.82 8.73 -19.22
C ARG A 19 -1.76 7.84 -20.02
N ARG A 20 -2.40 8.36 -21.08
CA ARG A 20 -3.27 7.57 -21.93
C ARG A 20 -3.32 8.13 -23.36
N GLY A 21 -3.23 7.26 -24.34
CA GLY A 21 -3.27 7.63 -25.75
C GLY A 21 -2.19 8.61 -26.18
N GLY A 22 -1.04 8.57 -25.55
CA GLY A 22 0.05 9.51 -25.83
C GLY A 22 -0.08 10.87 -25.11
N GLU A 23 -1.11 11.10 -24.31
CA GLU A 23 -1.38 12.37 -23.62
C GLU A 23 -1.39 12.24 -22.10
N TRP A 24 -1.31 13.37 -21.41
CA TRP A 24 -1.39 13.46 -19.95
C TRP A 24 -2.73 14.06 -19.53
N HIS A 25 -3.52 13.29 -18.79
CA HIS A 25 -4.82 13.71 -18.27
C HIS A 25 -4.74 13.95 -16.77
N VAL A 26 -5.07 15.16 -16.32
CA VAL A 26 -5.09 15.50 -14.89
C VAL A 26 -6.47 15.17 -14.33
N LEU A 27 -6.50 14.27 -13.34
CA LEU A 27 -7.70 13.93 -12.56
C LEU A 27 -7.54 14.51 -11.16
N ALA A 28 -8.11 15.67 -10.90
CA ALA A 28 -8.09 16.31 -9.59
C ALA A 28 -9.34 15.95 -8.79
N ASP A 29 -9.17 15.82 -7.47
CA ASP A 29 -10.31 15.70 -6.53
C ASP A 29 -11.12 17.02 -6.57
N PRO A 30 -12.39 17.01 -7.02
CA PRO A 30 -13.18 18.21 -7.14
C PRO A 30 -13.53 18.88 -5.81
N PHE A 31 -13.47 18.12 -4.71
CA PHE A 31 -13.76 18.63 -3.37
C PHE A 31 -12.57 19.36 -2.75
N ARG A 32 -11.35 18.97 -3.12
CA ARG A 32 -10.11 19.53 -2.58
C ARG A 32 -9.44 20.51 -3.54
N ARG A 33 -9.66 20.35 -4.85
CA ARG A 33 -9.07 21.19 -5.92
C ARG A 33 -10.11 21.58 -6.98
N PRO A 34 -11.17 22.34 -6.60
CA PRO A 34 -12.31 22.62 -7.50
C PRO A 34 -11.90 23.32 -8.79
N LEU A 35 -10.97 24.27 -8.75
CA LEU A 35 -10.53 24.99 -9.94
C LEU A 35 -9.74 24.09 -10.91
N THR A 36 -8.91 23.19 -10.40
CA THR A 36 -8.18 22.22 -11.22
C THR A 36 -9.13 21.17 -11.80
N ALA A 37 -10.11 20.73 -11.00
CA ALA A 37 -11.15 19.81 -11.46
C ALA A 37 -11.99 20.42 -12.58
N LEU A 38 -12.37 21.68 -12.51
CA LEU A 38 -13.06 22.40 -13.59
C LEU A 38 -12.25 22.43 -14.90
N ARG A 39 -10.94 22.68 -14.81
CA ARG A 39 -10.05 22.65 -15.99
C ARG A 39 -9.91 21.24 -16.57
N SER A 40 -9.93 20.20 -15.75
CA SER A 40 -9.91 18.81 -16.19
C SER A 40 -11.23 18.36 -16.87
N LEU A 41 -12.30 19.18 -16.78
CA LEU A 41 -13.57 18.91 -17.45
C LEU A 41 -13.48 19.03 -18.98
N ALA A 42 -12.65 19.91 -19.49
CA ALA A 42 -12.62 20.27 -20.91
C ALA A 42 -11.81 19.31 -21.82
N GLY A 43 -11.00 18.41 -21.24
CA GLY A 43 -10.14 17.49 -22.01
C GLY A 43 -9.73 16.26 -21.21
N GLY A 44 -10.45 15.96 -20.11
CA GLY A 44 -10.07 14.90 -19.18
C GLY A 44 -10.61 13.52 -19.56
N LEU A 45 -9.97 12.51 -18.99
CA LEU A 45 -10.42 11.14 -19.04
C LEU A 45 -11.79 10.99 -18.37
N GLY A 46 -12.69 10.23 -19.00
CA GLY A 46 -14.01 9.91 -18.49
C GLY A 46 -15.11 10.91 -18.87
N THR A 47 -16.33 10.51 -18.61
CA THR A 47 -17.58 11.21 -18.94
C THR A 47 -18.19 11.88 -17.70
N TRP A 48 -19.23 12.70 -17.87
CA TRP A 48 -20.01 13.24 -16.77
C TRP A 48 -20.67 12.13 -15.91
N ARG A 49 -21.01 10.99 -16.54
CA ARG A 49 -21.57 9.81 -15.85
C ARG A 49 -20.54 9.17 -14.92
N ASP A 50 -19.29 9.09 -15.34
CA ASP A 50 -18.20 8.59 -14.51
C ASP A 50 -18.01 9.45 -13.26
N ARG A 51 -18.08 10.77 -13.43
CA ARG A 51 -18.01 11.71 -12.31
C ARG A 51 -19.16 11.54 -11.31
N ALA A 52 -20.38 11.37 -11.83
CA ALA A 52 -21.54 11.08 -10.97
C ALA A 52 -21.36 9.74 -10.24
N ALA A 53 -20.79 8.73 -10.88
CA ALA A 53 -20.47 7.44 -10.25
C ALA A 53 -19.41 7.59 -9.16
N VAL A 54 -18.35 8.36 -9.37
CA VAL A 54 -17.34 8.69 -8.35
C VAL A 54 -17.99 9.37 -7.14
N LEU A 55 -18.92 10.30 -7.35
CA LEU A 55 -19.65 10.96 -6.27
C LEU A 55 -20.50 9.97 -5.46
N ARG A 56 -21.22 9.07 -6.14
CA ARG A 56 -22.00 8.02 -5.45
C ARG A 56 -21.11 7.11 -4.63
N LEU A 57 -19.97 6.66 -5.19
CA LEU A 57 -19.01 5.84 -4.45
C LEU A 57 -18.45 6.59 -3.24
N ARG A 58 -18.16 7.89 -3.36
CA ARG A 58 -17.71 8.72 -2.25
C ARG A 58 -18.76 8.81 -1.15
N GLN A 59 -20.03 9.07 -1.52
CA GLN A 59 -21.13 9.11 -0.56
C GLN A 59 -21.32 7.76 0.12
N ARG A 60 -21.29 6.67 -0.65
CA ARG A 60 -21.35 5.30 -0.14
C ARG A 60 -20.22 5.04 0.88
N ALA A 61 -18.97 5.32 0.52
CA ALA A 61 -17.82 5.05 1.39
C ALA A 61 -17.89 5.83 2.71
N ARG A 62 -18.40 7.06 2.69
CA ARG A 62 -18.52 7.92 3.89
C ARG A 62 -19.80 7.70 4.71
N ALA A 63 -20.75 6.93 4.19
CA ALA A 63 -22.02 6.70 4.88
C ALA A 63 -21.84 5.76 6.08
N GLY A 64 -22.40 6.13 7.21
CA GLY A 64 -22.45 5.34 8.44
C GLY A 64 -21.10 5.27 9.19
N THR A 65 -21.07 4.40 10.20
CA THR A 65 -19.88 4.10 11.00
C THR A 65 -18.94 3.13 10.30
N LEU A 66 -17.74 2.92 10.83
CA LEU A 66 -16.83 1.88 10.30
C LEU A 66 -17.41 0.47 10.54
N ASP A 67 -18.07 0.23 11.66
CA ASP A 67 -18.69 -1.07 11.93
C ASP A 67 -19.81 -1.38 10.93
N GLU A 68 -20.64 -0.39 10.60
CA GLU A 68 -21.65 -0.52 9.56
C GLU A 68 -21.03 -0.74 8.17
N LEU A 69 -19.89 -0.12 7.87
CA LEU A 69 -19.16 -0.36 6.63
C LEU A 69 -18.69 -1.82 6.54
N TRP A 70 -18.10 -2.34 7.61
CA TRP A 70 -17.64 -3.72 7.67
C TRP A 70 -18.79 -4.74 7.71
N ALA A 71 -19.98 -4.37 8.13
CA ALA A 71 -21.17 -5.22 8.09
C ALA A 71 -21.90 -5.25 6.73
N ARG A 72 -21.53 -4.43 5.76
CA ARG A 72 -22.16 -4.40 4.43
C ARG A 72 -22.03 -5.74 3.71
N PRO A 73 -23.01 -6.12 2.87
CA PRO A 73 -22.83 -7.21 1.92
C PRO A 73 -21.58 -6.96 1.06
N GLN A 74 -20.73 -7.98 0.93
CA GLN A 74 -19.50 -7.85 0.17
C GLN A 74 -19.56 -8.56 -1.19
N GLN A 75 -18.76 -8.07 -2.09
CA GLN A 75 -18.51 -8.58 -3.42
C GLN A 75 -17.10 -8.16 -3.82
N THR A 76 -16.61 -8.57 -4.97
CA THR A 76 -15.33 -8.05 -5.47
C THR A 76 -15.44 -6.56 -5.81
N THR A 77 -14.34 -5.83 -5.70
CA THR A 77 -14.26 -4.43 -6.15
C THR A 77 -14.62 -4.33 -7.64
N ARG A 78 -14.18 -5.29 -8.47
CA ARG A 78 -14.58 -5.38 -9.89
C ARG A 78 -16.11 -5.36 -10.03
N SER A 79 -16.82 -6.25 -9.36
CA SER A 79 -18.29 -6.33 -9.43
C SER A 79 -18.98 -5.05 -8.94
N LEU A 80 -18.40 -4.37 -7.94
CA LEU A 80 -18.90 -3.06 -7.49
C LEU A 80 -18.77 -2.02 -8.60
N LEU A 81 -17.60 -1.90 -9.23
CA LEU A 81 -17.35 -0.91 -10.28
C LEU A 81 -18.16 -1.16 -11.53
N ASP A 82 -18.35 -2.43 -11.93
CA ASP A 82 -19.18 -2.83 -13.07
C ASP A 82 -20.65 -2.38 -12.87
N ARG A 83 -21.15 -2.50 -11.64
CA ARG A 83 -22.50 -2.06 -11.27
C ARG A 83 -22.68 -0.55 -11.36
N GLU A 84 -21.64 0.22 -11.09
CA GLU A 84 -21.64 1.68 -11.22
C GLU A 84 -21.61 2.15 -12.68
N ARG A 85 -21.36 1.24 -13.63
CA ARG A 85 -21.39 1.49 -15.08
C ARG A 85 -20.45 2.62 -15.51
N PHE A 86 -19.22 2.60 -15.04
CA PHE A 86 -18.18 3.47 -15.56
C PHE A 86 -17.95 3.22 -17.06
N SER A 87 -17.57 4.27 -17.79
CA SER A 87 -17.09 4.08 -19.15
C SER A 87 -15.83 3.20 -19.14
N THR A 88 -15.67 2.40 -20.19
CA THR A 88 -14.47 1.55 -20.35
C THR A 88 -13.19 2.36 -20.23
N ASP A 89 -13.18 3.55 -20.84
CA ASP A 89 -12.03 4.43 -20.85
C ASP A 89 -11.64 4.91 -19.45
N PHE A 90 -12.61 5.28 -18.62
CA PHE A 90 -12.36 5.68 -17.22
C PHE A 90 -11.99 4.48 -16.34
N ALA A 91 -12.65 3.35 -16.52
CA ALA A 91 -12.38 2.14 -15.75
C ALA A 91 -10.95 1.63 -16.01
N THR A 92 -10.58 1.40 -17.28
CA THR A 92 -9.25 0.87 -17.65
C THR A 92 -8.14 1.91 -17.55
N GLY A 93 -8.45 3.17 -17.86
CA GLY A 93 -7.48 4.24 -17.89
C GLY A 93 -7.11 4.78 -16.51
N PHE A 94 -8.06 4.78 -15.56
CA PHE A 94 -7.82 5.35 -14.23
C PHE A 94 -8.06 4.36 -13.09
N LEU A 95 -9.27 3.75 -13.01
CA LEU A 95 -9.61 2.94 -11.83
C LEU A 95 -8.74 1.70 -11.70
N GLU A 96 -8.46 1.00 -12.79
CA GLU A 96 -7.62 -0.20 -12.76
C GLU A 96 -6.17 0.08 -12.37
N PRO A 97 -5.42 1.02 -12.97
CA PRO A 97 -4.06 1.29 -12.53
C PRO A 97 -4.00 1.89 -11.12
N TRP A 98 -4.97 2.72 -10.74
CA TRP A 98 -5.03 3.31 -9.41
C TRP A 98 -5.30 2.25 -8.32
N LEU A 99 -6.38 1.49 -8.44
CA LEU A 99 -6.74 0.46 -7.47
C LEU A 99 -5.80 -0.75 -7.55
N GLY A 100 -5.32 -1.08 -8.75
CA GLY A 100 -4.31 -2.11 -8.95
C GLY A 100 -3.02 -1.83 -8.18
N GLY A 101 -2.60 -0.56 -8.13
CA GLY A 101 -1.46 -0.14 -7.32
C GLY A 101 -1.72 -0.24 -5.80
N ILE A 102 -2.95 0.03 -5.35
CA ILE A 102 -3.32 -0.04 -3.93
C ILE A 102 -3.47 -1.50 -3.47
N PHE A 103 -4.15 -2.33 -4.26
CA PHE A 103 -4.47 -3.71 -3.92
C PHE A 103 -3.48 -4.75 -4.50
N LEU A 104 -2.42 -4.29 -5.13
CA LEU A 104 -1.37 -5.10 -5.73
C LEU A 104 -1.91 -6.17 -6.70
N GLY A 105 -2.94 -5.80 -7.47
CA GLY A 105 -3.54 -6.72 -8.44
C GLY A 105 -4.48 -6.02 -9.41
N ARG A 106 -4.37 -6.33 -10.70
CA ARG A 106 -5.21 -5.75 -11.78
C ARG A 106 -6.60 -6.39 -11.86
N ASP A 107 -6.79 -7.56 -11.25
CA ASP A 107 -8.05 -8.29 -11.24
C ASP A 107 -9.16 -7.59 -10.43
N LEU A 108 -8.77 -6.68 -9.53
CA LEU A 108 -9.66 -5.98 -8.59
C LEU A 108 -10.56 -6.95 -7.81
N GLY A 109 -10.00 -8.12 -7.46
CA GLY A 109 -10.68 -9.17 -6.71
C GLY A 109 -10.89 -8.83 -5.23
N THR A 110 -10.20 -7.82 -4.71
CA THR A 110 -10.31 -7.35 -3.32
C THR A 110 -11.76 -7.01 -2.96
N SER A 111 -12.16 -7.31 -1.72
CA SER A 111 -13.50 -7.02 -1.20
C SER A 111 -13.93 -5.57 -1.38
N SER A 112 -15.19 -5.36 -1.75
CA SER A 112 -15.80 -4.03 -1.82
C SER A 112 -15.86 -3.31 -0.46
N ARG A 113 -15.81 -4.03 0.67
CA ARG A 113 -15.68 -3.42 2.00
C ARG A 113 -14.31 -2.79 2.17
N MET A 114 -13.24 -3.47 1.72
CA MET A 114 -11.89 -2.92 1.75
C MET A 114 -11.74 -1.72 0.79
N PHE A 115 -12.36 -1.78 -0.39
CA PHE A 115 -12.46 -0.64 -1.28
C PHE A 115 -13.15 0.55 -0.59
N ASP A 116 -14.33 0.34 0.00
CA ASP A 116 -15.08 1.39 0.71
C ASP A 116 -14.24 1.99 1.86
N PHE A 117 -13.52 1.15 2.61
CA PHE A 117 -12.64 1.59 3.70
C PHE A 117 -11.50 2.46 3.20
N VAL A 118 -10.73 1.99 2.22
CA VAL A 118 -9.60 2.75 1.64
C VAL A 118 -10.10 4.05 1.01
N TYR A 119 -11.20 4.00 0.26
CA TYR A 119 -11.77 5.18 -0.39
C TYR A 119 -12.28 6.21 0.63
N ARG A 120 -12.85 5.75 1.76
CA ARG A 120 -13.23 6.61 2.87
C ARG A 120 -12.01 7.31 3.48
N MET A 121 -10.93 6.57 3.77
CA MET A 121 -9.71 7.14 4.32
C MET A 121 -9.11 8.20 3.40
N MET A 122 -9.09 7.95 2.09
CA MET A 122 -8.63 8.92 1.10
C MET A 122 -9.58 10.14 0.95
N ALA A 123 -10.88 9.95 1.21
CA ALA A 123 -11.86 11.04 1.17
C ALA A 123 -11.83 11.94 2.42
N GLU A 124 -11.35 11.43 3.55
CA GLU A 124 -11.32 12.11 4.86
C GLU A 124 -9.92 12.58 5.27
N GLY A 125 -8.86 11.88 4.81
CA GLY A 125 -7.47 12.16 5.13
C GLY A 125 -6.60 12.47 3.92
N ASP A 126 -5.36 12.83 4.15
CA ASP A 126 -4.35 13.05 3.11
C ASP A 126 -3.55 11.79 2.82
N THR A 127 -3.12 11.64 1.57
CA THR A 127 -2.08 10.67 1.22
C THR A 127 -0.73 11.31 1.44
N ALA A 128 0.07 10.76 2.34
CA ALA A 128 1.33 11.34 2.76
C ALA A 128 2.41 10.31 3.00
N VAL A 129 3.65 10.78 3.03
CA VAL A 129 4.82 10.01 3.48
C VAL A 129 5.60 10.84 4.51
N PRO A 130 6.28 10.23 5.50
CA PRO A 130 7.19 10.96 6.37
C PRO A 130 8.30 11.65 5.57
N ALA A 131 8.74 12.83 5.99
CA ALA A 131 9.75 13.62 5.29
C ALA A 131 11.05 12.84 5.01
N LEU A 132 11.47 11.97 5.92
CA LEU A 132 12.65 11.11 5.81
C LEU A 132 12.34 9.70 5.29
N GLY A 133 11.11 9.45 4.81
CA GLY A 133 10.66 8.18 4.24
C GLY A 133 9.91 7.28 5.21
N MET A 134 9.30 6.22 4.67
CA MET A 134 8.41 5.33 5.43
C MET A 134 9.10 4.58 6.58
N GLY A 135 10.42 4.46 6.55
CA GLY A 135 11.21 3.86 7.64
C GLY A 135 11.13 4.63 8.98
N GLU A 136 10.69 5.90 8.96
CA GLU A 136 10.53 6.69 10.19
C GLU A 136 9.42 6.15 11.10
N ILE A 137 8.38 5.55 10.53
CA ILE A 137 7.28 4.97 11.31
C ILE A 137 7.79 3.87 12.26
N PRO A 138 8.43 2.80 11.79
CA PRO A 138 8.99 1.80 12.70
C PRO A 138 10.13 2.33 13.59
N ARG A 139 10.93 3.31 13.13
CA ARG A 139 11.97 3.92 13.97
C ARG A 139 11.36 4.68 15.15
N GLN A 140 10.31 5.46 14.92
CA GLN A 140 9.62 6.18 15.99
C GLN A 140 9.04 5.22 17.03
N LEU A 141 8.43 4.11 16.58
CA LEU A 141 7.92 3.08 17.51
C LEU A 141 9.05 2.42 18.29
N ALA A 142 10.17 2.11 17.63
CA ALA A 142 11.33 1.50 18.25
C ALA A 142 11.99 2.43 19.29
N ALA A 143 12.07 3.73 19.00
CA ALA A 143 12.64 4.73 19.89
C ALA A 143 11.85 4.91 21.22
N ALA A 144 10.60 4.49 21.26
CA ALA A 144 9.77 4.51 22.47
C ALA A 144 10.07 3.33 23.43
N LEU A 145 10.88 2.36 23.01
CA LEU A 145 11.23 1.19 23.79
C LEU A 145 12.54 1.41 24.59
N PRO A 146 12.69 0.82 25.76
CA PRO A 146 13.95 0.85 26.51
C PRO A 146 15.12 0.33 25.68
N GLU A 147 16.31 0.87 25.94
CA GLU A 147 17.55 0.40 25.31
C GLU A 147 17.75 -1.12 25.53
N GLY A 148 18.19 -1.81 24.49
CA GLY A 148 18.42 -3.27 24.54
C GLY A 148 17.17 -4.13 24.37
N THR A 149 15.97 -3.54 24.27
CA THR A 149 14.72 -4.29 24.01
C THR A 149 14.74 -4.97 22.64
N ILE A 150 15.32 -4.32 21.63
CA ILE A 150 15.36 -4.82 20.25
C ILE A 150 16.69 -5.52 19.99
N ARG A 151 16.62 -6.80 19.60
CA ARG A 151 17.78 -7.60 19.19
C ARG A 151 17.69 -7.85 17.68
N LEU A 152 18.45 -7.09 16.91
CA LEU A 152 18.56 -7.27 15.45
C LEU A 152 19.43 -8.49 15.12
N ARG A 153 19.30 -9.03 13.90
CA ARG A 153 20.05 -10.20 13.41
C ARG A 153 19.90 -11.43 14.29
N THR A 154 18.75 -11.55 14.96
CA THR A 154 18.43 -12.62 15.90
C THR A 154 17.19 -13.35 15.38
N ARG A 155 17.42 -14.36 14.54
CA ARG A 155 16.33 -15.11 13.91
C ARG A 155 15.80 -16.17 14.88
N VAL A 156 14.47 -16.18 15.04
CA VAL A 156 13.75 -17.24 15.76
C VAL A 156 13.44 -18.37 14.77
N ARG A 157 13.88 -19.59 15.10
CA ARG A 157 13.64 -20.81 14.37
C ARG A 157 12.33 -21.49 14.74
N ALA A 158 11.99 -21.45 16.02
CA ALA A 158 10.81 -22.13 16.55
C ALA A 158 10.25 -21.41 17.78
N VAL A 159 8.93 -21.46 17.93
CA VAL A 159 8.22 -21.14 19.18
C VAL A 159 7.99 -22.47 19.92
N VAL A 160 8.41 -22.53 21.18
CA VAL A 160 8.28 -23.70 22.04
C VAL A 160 7.40 -23.39 23.25
N THR A 161 7.08 -24.38 24.09
CA THR A 161 6.16 -24.20 25.22
C THR A 161 6.62 -23.07 26.15
N ASP A 162 7.90 -22.99 26.44
CA ASP A 162 8.45 -22.07 27.44
C ASP A 162 9.26 -20.93 26.82
N GLY A 163 8.97 -20.53 25.55
CA GLY A 163 9.67 -19.44 24.90
C GLY A 163 9.98 -19.67 23.44
N VAL A 164 11.18 -19.33 22.99
CA VAL A 164 11.62 -19.45 21.59
C VAL A 164 13.00 -20.06 21.46
N VAL A 165 13.27 -20.69 20.32
CA VAL A 165 14.59 -21.22 19.95
C VAL A 165 15.12 -20.42 18.76
N LEU A 166 16.33 -19.90 18.88
CA LEU A 166 17.04 -19.16 17.85
C LEU A 166 17.69 -20.09 16.82
N ASP A 167 18.11 -19.55 15.67
CA ASP A 167 18.79 -20.32 14.61
C ASP A 167 20.10 -20.96 15.08
N ASP A 168 20.82 -20.35 16.03
CA ASP A 168 22.05 -20.86 16.62
C ASP A 168 21.80 -21.94 17.69
N GLY A 169 20.54 -22.28 17.95
CA GLY A 169 20.12 -23.25 18.95
C GLY A 169 19.94 -22.68 20.36
N THR A 170 20.20 -21.40 20.58
CA THR A 170 19.98 -20.75 21.89
C THR A 170 18.48 -20.73 22.21
N ALA A 171 18.12 -21.19 23.41
CA ALA A 171 16.76 -21.08 23.92
C ALA A 171 16.59 -19.80 24.75
N LEU A 172 15.53 -19.06 24.51
CA LEU A 172 15.12 -17.89 25.29
C LEU A 172 13.79 -18.20 25.95
N ALA A 173 13.77 -18.24 27.27
CA ALA A 173 12.56 -18.45 28.06
C ALA A 173 11.67 -17.21 28.02
N ALA A 174 10.36 -17.44 27.91
CA ALA A 174 9.33 -16.39 27.92
C ALA A 174 7.99 -17.01 28.32
N ASP A 175 7.25 -16.34 29.18
CA ASP A 175 5.89 -16.72 29.58
C ASP A 175 4.89 -16.41 28.46
N VAL A 176 5.17 -15.36 27.69
CA VAL A 176 4.34 -14.89 26.57
C VAL A 176 5.19 -14.66 25.32
N VAL A 177 4.73 -15.20 24.20
CA VAL A 177 5.34 -14.97 22.88
C VAL A 177 4.33 -14.34 21.93
N VAL A 178 4.71 -13.21 21.33
CA VAL A 178 3.94 -12.56 20.26
C VAL A 178 4.68 -12.74 18.94
N VAL A 179 4.11 -13.50 18.01
CA VAL A 179 4.64 -13.64 16.64
C VAL A 179 4.07 -12.50 15.80
N ALA A 180 4.93 -11.55 15.45
CA ALA A 180 4.55 -10.36 14.67
C ALA A 180 5.28 -10.30 13.32
N THR A 181 5.47 -11.46 12.69
CA THR A 181 6.10 -11.64 11.39
C THR A 181 5.07 -11.57 10.27
N GLU A 182 5.52 -11.67 9.02
CA GLU A 182 4.65 -11.93 7.86
C GLU A 182 3.82 -13.19 8.11
N GLY A 183 2.62 -13.24 7.50
CA GLY A 183 1.65 -14.26 7.83
C GLY A 183 2.05 -15.70 7.52
N ASP A 184 2.84 -15.93 6.46
CA ASP A 184 3.39 -17.24 6.10
C ASP A 184 4.43 -17.71 7.14
N VAL A 185 5.30 -16.80 7.56
CA VAL A 185 6.29 -17.07 8.63
C VAL A 185 5.57 -17.34 9.95
N ALA A 186 4.54 -16.55 10.28
CA ALA A 186 3.74 -16.79 11.48
C ALA A 186 3.12 -18.20 11.47
N ALA A 187 2.58 -18.64 10.34
CA ALA A 187 2.00 -19.98 10.19
C ALA A 187 3.04 -21.12 10.31
N THR A 188 4.32 -20.85 10.10
CA THR A 188 5.38 -21.85 10.35
C THR A 188 5.85 -21.88 11.81
N LEU A 189 5.67 -20.79 12.55
CA LEU A 189 6.13 -20.65 13.93
C LEU A 189 5.08 -21.09 14.96
N VAL A 190 3.80 -20.90 14.63
CA VAL A 190 2.67 -21.26 15.50
C VAL A 190 1.59 -21.93 14.68
N ASP A 191 0.78 -22.76 15.35
CA ASP A 191 -0.31 -23.54 14.70
C ASP A 191 -1.49 -22.64 14.35
N ILE A 192 -1.37 -21.92 13.22
CA ILE A 192 -2.45 -21.15 12.61
C ILE A 192 -2.60 -21.51 11.14
N PRO A 193 -3.81 -21.39 10.56
CA PRO A 193 -3.97 -21.54 9.13
C PRO A 193 -3.06 -20.56 8.38
N PRO A 194 -2.43 -20.99 7.27
CA PRO A 194 -1.66 -20.08 6.43
C PRO A 194 -2.59 -18.95 5.94
N PRO A 195 -2.07 -17.73 5.83
CA PRO A 195 -2.86 -16.63 5.29
C PRO A 195 -3.25 -16.90 3.84
N PRO A 196 -4.26 -16.20 3.32
CA PRO A 196 -4.58 -16.20 1.90
C PRO A 196 -3.34 -15.92 1.03
N ARG A 197 -3.42 -16.27 -0.25
CA ARG A 197 -2.31 -16.05 -1.20
C ARG A 197 -1.75 -14.63 -1.09
N PRO A 198 -0.41 -14.46 -1.12
CA PRO A 198 0.18 -13.13 -1.06
C PRO A 198 -0.04 -12.36 -2.36
N ARG A 199 -0.20 -11.06 -2.24
CA ARG A 199 -0.04 -10.09 -3.32
C ARG A 199 1.37 -9.55 -3.26
N ALA A 200 2.13 -9.73 -4.33
CA ALA A 200 3.50 -9.21 -4.41
C ALA A 200 3.51 -7.71 -4.66
N ALA A 201 4.42 -7.00 -4.01
CA ALA A 201 4.74 -5.61 -4.31
C ALA A 201 6.07 -5.55 -5.04
N MET A 202 6.12 -4.82 -6.15
CA MET A 202 7.36 -4.59 -6.89
C MET A 202 7.57 -3.10 -7.07
N THR A 203 8.79 -2.65 -6.78
CA THR A 203 9.17 -1.25 -6.95
C THR A 203 10.57 -1.15 -7.50
N VAL A 204 10.75 -0.29 -8.49
CA VAL A 204 12.08 0.05 -9.01
C VAL A 204 12.37 1.51 -8.72
N TYR A 205 13.51 1.79 -8.11
CA TYR A 205 13.96 3.13 -7.81
C TYR A 205 15.03 3.58 -8.78
N PHE A 206 14.88 4.82 -9.27
CA PHE A 206 15.86 5.46 -10.14
C PHE A 206 16.30 6.78 -9.53
N ALA A 207 17.58 7.10 -9.72
CA ALA A 207 18.10 8.45 -9.58
C ALA A 207 18.15 9.12 -10.95
N ALA A 208 17.79 10.40 -11.02
CA ALA A 208 17.86 11.21 -12.23
C ALA A 208 18.51 12.57 -11.95
N PRO A 209 19.18 13.19 -12.95
CA PRO A 209 19.74 14.54 -12.78
C PRO A 209 18.68 15.60 -12.53
N THR A 210 17.48 15.41 -13.08
CA THR A 210 16.32 16.30 -12.92
C THR A 210 15.04 15.47 -12.81
N PRO A 211 14.02 15.97 -12.09
CA PRO A 211 12.72 15.30 -12.05
C PRO A 211 12.08 15.29 -13.45
N PRO A 212 11.60 14.13 -13.94
CA PRO A 212 10.98 14.04 -15.26
C PRO A 212 9.68 14.83 -15.36
N ARG A 213 9.06 15.08 -14.23
CA ARG A 213 7.89 15.93 -14.06
C ARG A 213 7.92 16.56 -12.68
N ARG A 214 7.65 17.86 -12.62
CA ARG A 214 7.50 18.61 -11.37
C ARG A 214 6.12 18.36 -10.74
N GLY A 215 6.07 18.45 -9.43
CA GLY A 215 4.85 18.37 -8.64
C GLY A 215 4.70 17.08 -7.85
N ARG A 216 3.91 17.14 -6.78
CA ARG A 216 3.69 16.07 -5.80
C ARG A 216 2.53 15.18 -6.22
N THR A 217 2.50 14.73 -7.48
CA THR A 217 1.40 13.95 -8.05
C THR A 217 1.79 12.52 -8.31
N LEU A 218 0.83 11.61 -8.15
CA LEU A 218 0.96 10.23 -8.61
C LEU A 218 0.70 10.19 -10.11
N LEU A 219 1.62 9.61 -10.88
CA LEU A 219 1.46 9.34 -12.30
C LEU A 219 0.99 7.89 -12.49
N LEU A 220 -0.02 7.69 -13.32
CA LEU A 220 -0.62 6.37 -13.59
C LEU A 220 -0.51 6.00 -15.06
N ASN A 221 -0.28 4.73 -15.32
CA ASN A 221 -0.28 4.15 -16.66
C ASN A 221 -1.70 3.77 -17.08
N GLY A 222 -2.41 4.67 -17.73
CA GLY A 222 -3.74 4.44 -18.25
C GLY A 222 -3.79 3.64 -19.55
N ASP A 223 -2.68 3.45 -20.25
CA ASP A 223 -2.62 2.63 -21.47
C ASP A 223 -2.63 1.11 -21.14
N GLY A 224 -2.29 0.74 -19.91
CA GLY A 224 -2.29 -0.65 -19.43
C GLY A 224 -1.20 -1.53 -20.06
N THR A 225 -0.31 -0.97 -20.86
CA THR A 225 0.80 -1.67 -21.53
C THR A 225 2.13 -1.41 -20.82
N GLY A 226 3.05 -2.37 -20.88
CA GLY A 226 4.36 -2.31 -20.25
C GLY A 226 4.32 -2.48 -18.71
N PRO A 227 5.51 -2.48 -18.06
CA PRO A 227 5.64 -2.83 -16.66
C PRO A 227 5.22 -1.70 -15.70
N ILE A 228 5.28 -0.43 -16.10
CA ILE A 228 4.92 0.68 -15.22
C ILE A 228 3.42 0.64 -14.92
N ASN A 229 3.06 0.53 -13.64
CA ASN A 229 1.69 0.78 -13.17
C ASN A 229 1.54 2.21 -12.69
N SER A 230 2.47 2.67 -11.87
CA SER A 230 2.48 4.03 -11.31
C SER A 230 3.91 4.55 -11.18
N LEU A 231 4.05 5.87 -11.12
CA LEU A 231 5.32 6.53 -10.91
C LEU A 231 5.12 7.75 -10.01
N ALA A 232 6.04 7.96 -9.06
CA ALA A 232 6.11 9.16 -8.25
C ALA A 232 7.54 9.68 -8.20
N VAL A 233 7.69 11.01 -8.26
CA VAL A 233 8.97 11.68 -8.03
C VAL A 233 9.05 12.01 -6.54
N MET A 234 9.67 11.12 -5.77
CA MET A 234 9.68 11.19 -4.31
C MET A 234 10.40 12.44 -3.78
N SER A 235 11.42 12.91 -4.48
CA SER A 235 12.14 14.16 -4.14
C SER A 235 11.29 15.43 -4.36
N GLU A 236 10.19 15.36 -5.10
CA GLU A 236 9.22 16.47 -5.17
C GLU A 236 8.29 16.51 -3.95
N LEU A 237 8.12 15.37 -3.27
CA LEU A 237 7.38 15.29 -2.00
C LEU A 237 8.24 15.80 -0.84
N SER A 238 9.48 15.34 -0.76
CA SER A 238 10.43 15.76 0.26
C SER A 238 11.84 15.87 -0.31
N GLU A 239 12.47 17.01 -0.08
CA GLU A 239 13.87 17.26 -0.45
C GLU A 239 14.86 16.34 0.28
N HIS A 240 14.45 15.78 1.42
CA HIS A 240 15.28 14.83 2.20
C HIS A 240 15.41 13.45 1.56
N LEU A 241 14.58 13.14 0.54
CA LEU A 241 14.57 11.83 -0.11
C LEU A 241 15.56 11.70 -1.28
N ALA A 242 16.28 12.78 -1.62
CA ALA A 242 17.36 12.75 -2.59
C ALA A 242 18.44 13.78 -2.25
N PRO A 243 19.70 13.54 -2.65
CA PRO A 243 20.73 14.56 -2.58
C PRO A 243 20.36 15.81 -3.41
N SER A 244 20.89 16.97 -3.01
CA SER A 244 20.68 18.21 -3.76
C SER A 244 21.10 18.05 -5.23
N GLY A 245 20.26 18.52 -6.14
CA GLY A 245 20.50 18.41 -7.58
C GLY A 245 20.21 17.03 -8.18
N ARG A 246 19.60 16.12 -7.41
CA ARG A 246 19.16 14.79 -7.90
C ARG A 246 17.67 14.60 -7.66
N ALA A 247 17.05 13.78 -8.49
CA ALA A 247 15.67 13.36 -8.30
C ALA A 247 15.61 11.86 -7.96
N LEU A 248 14.79 11.50 -6.98
CA LEU A 248 14.43 10.12 -6.67
C LEU A 248 13.08 9.80 -7.31
N ILE A 249 13.07 8.78 -8.17
CA ILE A 249 11.88 8.32 -8.87
C ILE A 249 11.55 6.92 -8.34
N SER A 250 10.31 6.72 -7.89
CA SER A 250 9.76 5.43 -7.48
C SER A 250 8.77 4.96 -8.53
N VAL A 251 8.97 3.75 -9.07
CA VAL A 251 8.10 3.13 -10.07
C VAL A 251 7.46 1.89 -9.48
N GLY A 252 6.15 1.92 -9.30
CA GLY A 252 5.36 0.77 -8.88
C GLY A 252 5.01 -0.12 -10.07
N VAL A 253 5.21 -1.43 -9.90
CA VAL A 253 4.92 -2.48 -10.88
C VAL A 253 3.95 -3.46 -10.23
N VAL A 254 2.77 -3.66 -10.84
CA VAL A 254 1.75 -4.60 -10.33
C VAL A 254 1.92 -5.98 -10.95
N ASP A 255 2.27 -6.01 -12.23
CA ASP A 255 2.51 -7.24 -12.98
C ASP A 255 3.70 -7.02 -13.91
N ALA A 256 4.76 -7.76 -13.67
CA ALA A 256 5.98 -7.71 -14.48
C ALA A 256 5.95 -8.75 -15.62
N GLY A 257 4.92 -9.60 -15.70
CA GLY A 257 4.93 -10.75 -16.61
C GLY A 257 6.14 -11.65 -16.33
N ASP A 258 6.83 -12.03 -17.39
CA ASP A 258 8.03 -12.89 -17.35
C ASP A 258 9.34 -12.10 -17.13
N LEU A 259 9.28 -10.78 -16.88
CA LEU A 259 10.47 -9.98 -16.65
C LEU A 259 11.12 -10.31 -15.30
N ASP A 260 12.40 -10.61 -15.32
CA ASP A 260 13.20 -10.77 -14.10
C ASP A 260 13.67 -9.42 -13.54
N ASP A 261 14.36 -9.46 -12.39
CA ASP A 261 14.83 -8.25 -11.72
C ASP A 261 15.96 -7.54 -12.48
N ALA A 262 16.67 -8.25 -13.35
CA ALA A 262 17.76 -7.69 -14.17
C ALA A 262 17.20 -6.92 -15.38
N ASP A 263 16.16 -7.43 -16.01
CA ASP A 263 15.56 -6.86 -17.23
C ASP A 263 14.52 -5.78 -16.93
N LEU A 264 13.85 -5.86 -15.78
CA LEU A 264 12.78 -4.95 -15.39
C LEU A 264 13.16 -3.46 -15.45
N PRO A 265 14.35 -3.01 -14.97
CA PRO A 265 14.75 -1.60 -15.08
C PRO A 265 14.90 -1.12 -16.52
N ALA A 266 15.40 -1.97 -17.42
CA ALA A 266 15.56 -1.64 -18.84
C ALA A 266 14.19 -1.50 -19.52
N ALA A 267 13.26 -2.41 -19.26
CA ALA A 267 11.88 -2.35 -19.76
C ALA A 267 11.13 -1.10 -19.26
N ILE A 268 11.30 -0.75 -17.98
CA ILE A 268 10.75 0.49 -17.41
C ILE A 268 11.31 1.72 -18.12
N ARG A 269 12.64 1.82 -18.31
CA ARG A 269 13.24 2.96 -19.04
C ARG A 269 12.76 3.03 -20.49
N ALA A 270 12.62 1.92 -21.18
CA ALA A 270 12.08 1.89 -22.53
C ALA A 270 10.65 2.46 -22.60
N GLN A 271 9.77 2.08 -21.68
CA GLN A 271 8.43 2.64 -21.58
C GLN A 271 8.46 4.12 -21.18
N ALA A 272 9.22 4.47 -20.14
CA ALA A 272 9.35 5.84 -19.63
C ALA A 272 9.93 6.80 -20.68
N ARG A 273 10.79 6.33 -21.59
CA ARG A 273 11.28 7.13 -22.72
C ARG A 273 10.15 7.60 -23.62
N GLY A 274 9.13 6.79 -23.83
CA GLY A 274 7.90 7.21 -24.53
C GLY A 274 7.07 8.26 -23.78
N TRP A 275 7.27 8.39 -22.46
CA TRP A 275 6.54 9.36 -21.63
C TRP A 275 7.29 10.67 -21.45
N PHE A 276 8.60 10.61 -21.27
CA PHE A 276 9.45 11.73 -20.84
C PHE A 276 10.58 12.07 -21.82
N GLY A 277 10.70 11.33 -22.93
CA GLY A 277 11.74 11.56 -23.94
C GLY A 277 13.14 11.11 -23.50
N ALA A 278 14.17 11.68 -24.15
CA ALA A 278 15.56 11.26 -23.99
C ALA A 278 16.16 11.48 -22.59
N GLN A 279 15.56 12.31 -21.73
CA GLN A 279 16.04 12.50 -20.36
C GLN A 279 16.09 11.21 -19.54
N VAL A 280 15.28 10.19 -19.93
CA VAL A 280 15.25 8.88 -19.26
C VAL A 280 16.57 8.11 -19.43
N ASP A 281 17.33 8.40 -20.47
CA ASP A 281 18.62 7.74 -20.73
C ASP A 281 19.65 8.03 -19.62
N ALA A 282 19.48 9.14 -18.89
CA ALA A 282 20.30 9.51 -17.74
C ALA A 282 19.79 8.94 -16.40
N TRP A 283 18.75 8.11 -16.39
CA TRP A 283 18.27 7.48 -15.17
C TRP A 283 19.16 6.33 -14.76
N GLU A 284 19.65 6.38 -13.54
CA GLU A 284 20.46 5.35 -12.91
C GLU A 284 19.55 4.45 -12.06
N THR A 285 19.58 3.14 -12.26
CA THR A 285 18.87 2.19 -11.40
C THR A 285 19.53 2.14 -10.04
N LEU A 286 18.81 2.44 -8.99
CA LEU A 286 19.30 2.36 -7.61
C LEU A 286 18.99 1.00 -7.00
N ARG A 287 17.76 0.52 -7.18
CA ARG A 287 17.29 -0.69 -6.50
C ARG A 287 16.06 -1.26 -7.19
N VAL A 288 15.93 -2.57 -7.15
CA VAL A 288 14.72 -3.32 -7.48
C VAL A 288 14.28 -4.04 -6.21
N ASP A 289 13.07 -3.76 -5.76
CA ASP A 289 12.45 -4.46 -4.64
C ASP A 289 11.31 -5.33 -5.15
N ARG A 290 11.47 -6.65 -4.97
CA ARG A 290 10.42 -7.63 -5.23
C ARG A 290 10.03 -8.27 -3.91
N ILE A 291 8.95 -7.78 -3.32
CA ILE A 291 8.44 -8.24 -2.03
C ILE A 291 7.33 -9.24 -2.31
N ARG A 292 7.62 -10.52 -2.07
CA ARG A 292 6.66 -11.61 -2.33
C ARG A 292 5.39 -11.47 -1.50
N TRP A 293 5.52 -11.01 -0.25
CA TRP A 293 4.43 -10.77 0.68
C TRP A 293 4.24 -9.27 0.89
N GLY A 294 3.79 -8.56 -0.16
CA GLY A 294 3.48 -7.14 -0.06
C GLY A 294 2.24 -6.87 0.79
N GLN A 295 1.23 -7.72 0.62
CA GLN A 295 0.03 -7.77 1.48
C GLN A 295 -0.69 -9.13 1.31
N PRO A 296 -1.49 -9.59 2.28
CA PRO A 296 -2.40 -10.72 2.09
C PRO A 296 -3.49 -10.38 1.07
N ASP A 297 -3.93 -11.36 0.29
CA ASP A 297 -5.13 -11.16 -0.56
C ASP A 297 -6.36 -10.97 0.35
N GLN A 298 -7.22 -10.04 -0.01
CA GLN A 298 -8.43 -9.69 0.74
C GLN A 298 -9.67 -9.78 -0.14
N ARG A 299 -9.85 -10.95 -0.76
CA ARG A 299 -11.09 -11.28 -1.46
C ARG A 299 -12.26 -11.35 -0.47
N PRO A 300 -13.53 -11.28 -0.94
CA PRO A 300 -14.68 -11.39 -0.07
C PRO A 300 -14.63 -12.59 0.87
N GLU A 301 -14.24 -13.76 0.36
CA GLU A 301 -14.10 -14.99 1.13
C GLU A 301 -12.95 -14.98 2.16
N ASP A 302 -11.91 -14.19 1.92
CA ASP A 302 -10.71 -14.12 2.75
C ASP A 302 -10.79 -13.03 3.82
N LEU A 303 -11.69 -12.06 3.67
CA LEU A 303 -11.83 -10.92 4.58
C LEU A 303 -12.84 -11.17 5.71
N GLU A 304 -13.32 -12.38 5.91
CA GLU A 304 -14.30 -12.70 6.96
C GLU A 304 -13.72 -13.73 7.94
N PRO A 305 -13.58 -13.42 9.24
CA PRO A 305 -13.76 -12.10 9.84
C PRO A 305 -12.60 -11.14 9.53
N VAL A 306 -12.87 -9.83 9.50
CA VAL A 306 -11.85 -8.80 9.28
C VAL A 306 -10.82 -8.83 10.41
N ALA A 307 -11.30 -8.79 11.66
CA ALA A 307 -10.47 -8.87 12.85
C ALA A 307 -10.39 -10.33 13.34
N ARG A 308 -9.31 -11.01 13.00
CA ARG A 308 -9.08 -12.40 13.39
C ARG A 308 -8.52 -12.48 14.81
N GLU A 309 -8.79 -13.60 15.50
CA GLU A 309 -8.27 -13.85 16.85
C GLU A 309 -6.75 -13.69 16.91
N VAL A 310 -6.27 -13.00 17.94
CA VAL A 310 -4.84 -12.76 18.17
C VAL A 310 -4.24 -13.77 19.15
N CYS A 311 -5.04 -14.34 20.09
CA CYS A 311 -4.62 -15.42 20.97
C CYS A 311 -4.76 -16.75 20.20
N VAL A 312 -3.67 -17.48 20.05
CA VAL A 312 -3.63 -18.73 19.27
C VAL A 312 -3.27 -19.94 20.16
N GLY A 313 -3.17 -19.73 21.45
CA GLY A 313 -2.91 -20.75 22.46
C GLY A 313 -2.42 -20.14 23.76
N PRO A 314 -2.25 -20.96 24.83
CA PRO A 314 -1.75 -20.45 26.11
C PRO A 314 -0.41 -19.73 25.96
N GLY A 315 -0.34 -18.46 26.35
CA GLY A 315 0.87 -17.62 26.25
C GLY A 315 1.33 -17.31 24.82
N ARG A 316 0.53 -17.61 23.78
CA ARG A 316 0.91 -17.44 22.36
C ARG A 316 -0.05 -16.53 21.63
N TYR A 317 0.49 -15.53 21.01
CA TYR A 317 -0.26 -14.48 20.30
C TYR A 317 0.34 -14.23 18.91
N VAL A 318 -0.49 -13.78 17.99
CA VAL A 318 -0.08 -13.41 16.63
C VAL A 318 -0.60 -12.01 16.31
N ALA A 319 0.26 -11.17 15.76
CA ALA A 319 -0.08 -9.84 15.26
C ALA A 319 0.45 -9.67 13.83
N GLY A 320 -0.19 -8.81 13.06
CA GLY A 320 0.16 -8.52 11.67
C GLY A 320 -1.06 -8.06 10.90
N ASP A 321 -0.87 -7.56 9.70
CA ASP A 321 -1.94 -7.15 8.79
C ASP A 321 -2.81 -8.33 8.34
N HIS A 322 -2.27 -9.56 8.34
CA HIS A 322 -3.01 -10.80 8.08
C HIS A 322 -3.99 -11.19 9.20
N ARG A 323 -3.97 -10.49 10.34
CA ARG A 323 -4.94 -10.65 11.45
C ARG A 323 -5.97 -9.52 11.51
N GLU A 324 -5.90 -8.60 10.52
CA GLU A 324 -6.73 -7.40 10.42
C GLU A 324 -6.86 -7.02 8.93
N THR A 325 -7.06 -5.73 8.61
CA THR A 325 -6.98 -5.23 7.23
C THR A 325 -5.55 -5.21 6.70
N ALA A 326 -5.32 -5.54 5.42
CA ALA A 326 -4.00 -5.50 4.78
C ALA A 326 -3.49 -4.05 4.65
N SER A 327 -2.93 -3.53 5.73
CA SER A 327 -2.43 -2.16 5.83
C SER A 327 -1.53 -1.97 7.04
N LEU A 328 -0.72 -0.90 7.05
CA LEU A 328 0.01 -0.47 8.25
C LEU A 328 -0.95 -0.26 9.44
N HIS A 329 -2.14 0.32 9.18
CA HIS A 329 -3.15 0.50 10.21
C HIS A 329 -3.60 -0.84 10.80
N GLY A 330 -3.87 -1.84 9.96
CA GLY A 330 -4.25 -3.18 10.41
C GLY A 330 -3.16 -3.86 11.21
N ALA A 331 -1.90 -3.78 10.78
CA ALA A 331 -0.77 -4.30 11.53
C ALA A 331 -0.67 -3.67 12.94
N LEU A 332 -0.76 -2.33 13.04
CA LEU A 332 -0.74 -1.61 14.31
C LEU A 332 -1.95 -1.94 15.19
N SER A 333 -3.14 -2.07 14.60
CA SER A 333 -4.38 -2.43 15.29
C SER A 333 -4.30 -3.83 15.89
N SER A 334 -3.83 -4.81 15.11
CA SER A 334 -3.67 -6.20 15.57
C SER A 334 -2.64 -6.31 16.71
N GLY A 335 -1.53 -5.58 16.64
CA GLY A 335 -0.54 -5.51 17.71
C GLY A 335 -1.12 -4.95 19.01
N ARG A 336 -1.94 -3.88 18.90
CA ARG A 336 -2.65 -3.31 20.06
C ARG A 336 -3.67 -4.28 20.66
N ARG A 337 -4.38 -5.07 19.82
CA ARG A 337 -5.31 -6.11 20.29
C ARG A 337 -4.56 -7.24 21.00
N ALA A 338 -3.41 -7.67 20.47
CA ALA A 338 -2.56 -8.69 21.13
C ALA A 338 -2.10 -8.21 22.52
N ALA A 339 -1.58 -6.99 22.63
CA ALA A 339 -1.17 -6.42 23.90
C ALA A 339 -2.31 -6.35 24.92
N ARG A 340 -3.53 -5.93 24.50
CA ARG A 340 -4.71 -5.89 25.38
C ARG A 340 -5.14 -7.28 25.84
N ALA A 341 -5.09 -8.27 24.95
CA ALA A 341 -5.44 -9.65 25.28
C ALA A 341 -4.45 -10.26 26.30
N ILE A 342 -3.16 -9.96 26.19
CA ILE A 342 -2.13 -10.37 27.15
C ILE A 342 -2.42 -9.77 28.52
N LEU A 343 -2.60 -8.44 28.61
CA LEU A 343 -2.88 -7.76 29.87
C LEU A 343 -4.18 -8.24 30.55
N ALA A 344 -5.18 -8.63 29.76
CA ALA A 344 -6.42 -9.18 30.30
C ALA A 344 -6.29 -10.63 30.79
N SER A 345 -5.30 -11.38 30.32
CA SER A 345 -5.05 -12.76 30.75
C SER A 345 -4.20 -12.84 32.04
N GLU A 346 -3.51 -11.75 32.39
CA GLU A 346 -2.70 -11.65 33.62
C GLU A 346 -3.46 -11.03 34.81
N ALA A 347 -4.67 -10.48 34.56
CA ALA A 347 -5.54 -9.87 35.56
C ALA A 347 -6.56 -10.88 36.11
#